data_784ed57ca486a92a786dd95309dabfdd
#
_entry.id   784ed57ca486a92a786dd95309dabfdd
#
_cell.length_a   1.000
_cell.length_b   1.000
_cell.length_c   1.000
_cell.angle_alpha   90.00
_cell.angle_beta   90.00
_cell.angle_gamma   90.00
#
_symmetry.space_group_name_H-M   'P 1'
#
loop_
_entity.id
_entity.type
_entity.pdbx_description
1 polymer ?
#
loop_
_entity_poly.entity_id
_entity_poly.type
_entity_poly.pdbx_seq_one_letter_code
_entity_poly.pdbx_strand_id
1 'polypeptide(L)'
;MKEAQLEFEKNLQISESEYQKFIETKRKEIVQFHIENNTFYKNLVGNTDISNWNNLPILTKKNLQVPLAERLSKGSEKNIYINKTSGSSGDPFIFAKDKFSHALTWYSNIYRFGWFEIDFNTSFQARFYGIPLDKFGYY
;
A
#
# COMPACT_ATOMS: atom_id res chain seq x y z
N MET A 1 14.00 4.88 -3.83
CA MET A 1 13.78 6.12 -3.03
C MET A 1 13.58 7.33 -3.94
N LYS A 2 14.55 7.71 -4.77
CA LYS A 2 14.48 8.95 -5.59
C LYS A 2 13.24 9.02 -6.50
N GLU A 3 12.89 7.94 -7.19
CA GLU A 3 11.69 7.88 -8.04
C GLU A 3 10.39 8.04 -7.22
N ALA A 4 10.30 7.35 -6.09
CA ALA A 4 9.14 7.47 -5.19
C ALA A 4 9.01 8.87 -4.59
N GLN A 5 10.14 9.54 -4.31
CA GLN A 5 10.16 10.93 -3.87
C GLN A 5 9.58 11.85 -4.94
N LEU A 6 10.06 11.73 -6.18
CA LEU A 6 9.59 12.55 -7.29
C LEU A 6 8.08 12.38 -7.54
N GLU A 7 7.60 11.13 -7.51
CA GLU A 7 6.17 10.86 -7.67
C GLU A 7 5.34 11.46 -6.51
N PHE A 8 5.83 11.33 -5.27
CA PHE A 8 5.17 11.92 -4.11
C PHE A 8 5.10 13.45 -4.22
N GLU A 9 6.23 14.10 -4.52
CA GLU A 9 6.30 15.56 -4.66
C GLU A 9 5.43 16.07 -5.82
N LYS A 10 5.39 15.35 -6.94
CA LYS A 10 4.47 15.65 -8.05
C LYS A 10 3.02 15.61 -7.61
N ASN A 11 2.63 14.60 -6.82
CA ASN A 11 1.26 14.48 -6.34
C ASN A 11 0.87 15.60 -5.36
N LEU A 12 1.82 16.18 -4.63
CA LEU A 12 1.59 17.34 -3.77
C LEU A 12 1.31 18.64 -4.55
N GLN A 13 1.66 18.71 -5.83
CA GLN A 13 1.41 19.89 -6.68
C GLN A 13 0.03 19.88 -7.34
N ILE A 14 -0.75 18.80 -7.15
CA ILE A 14 -2.10 18.71 -7.72
C ILE A 14 -2.99 19.73 -7.02
N SER A 15 -3.59 20.63 -7.78
CA SER A 15 -4.50 21.65 -7.26
C SER A 15 -5.80 21.01 -6.76
N GLU A 16 -6.49 21.71 -5.85
CA GLU A 16 -7.79 21.26 -5.34
C GLU A 16 -8.82 21.05 -6.48
N SER A 17 -8.79 21.91 -7.49
CA SER A 17 -9.68 21.80 -8.66
C SER A 17 -9.40 20.58 -9.54
N GLU A 18 -8.16 20.07 -9.55
CA GLU A 18 -7.74 18.91 -10.34
C GLU A 18 -7.83 17.59 -9.55
N TYR A 19 -7.92 17.68 -8.22
CA TYR A 19 -7.82 16.53 -7.33
C TYR A 19 -8.87 15.47 -7.60
N GLN A 20 -10.12 15.86 -7.82
CA GLN A 20 -11.21 14.90 -8.12
C GLN A 20 -10.94 14.12 -9.41
N LYS A 21 -10.55 14.80 -10.47
CA LYS A 21 -10.19 14.18 -11.75
C LYS A 21 -8.99 13.24 -11.60
N PHE A 22 -8.00 13.66 -10.82
CA PHE A 22 -6.83 12.82 -10.51
C PHE A 22 -7.26 11.53 -9.81
N ILE A 23 -8.07 11.61 -8.75
CA ILE A 23 -8.54 10.43 -8.01
C ILE A 23 -9.37 9.49 -8.91
N GLU A 24 -10.28 10.02 -9.73
CA GLU A 24 -11.06 9.22 -10.67
C GLU A 24 -10.17 8.48 -11.68
N THR A 25 -9.16 9.16 -12.19
CA THR A 25 -8.18 8.56 -13.09
C THR A 25 -7.42 7.43 -12.40
N LYS A 26 -6.90 7.67 -11.20
CA LYS A 26 -6.16 6.65 -10.42
C LYS A 26 -7.02 5.45 -10.03
N ARG A 27 -8.29 5.67 -9.71
CA ARG A 27 -9.25 4.59 -9.46
C ARG A 27 -9.45 3.70 -10.68
N LYS A 28 -9.61 4.28 -11.86
CA LYS A 28 -9.74 3.52 -13.12
C LYS A 28 -8.46 2.74 -13.42
N GLU A 29 -7.31 3.38 -13.33
CA GLU A 29 -6.00 2.76 -13.58
C GLU A 29 -5.78 1.54 -12.67
N ILE A 30 -6.02 1.65 -11.36
CA ILE A 30 -5.76 0.55 -10.42
C ILE A 30 -6.72 -0.63 -10.63
N VAL A 31 -8.00 -0.36 -10.90
CA VAL A 31 -8.98 -1.41 -11.17
C VAL A 31 -8.62 -2.15 -12.45
N GLN A 32 -8.33 -1.42 -13.53
CA GLN A 32 -7.94 -1.99 -14.80
C GLN A 32 -6.68 -2.84 -14.68
N PHE A 33 -5.66 -2.32 -13.99
CA PHE A 33 -4.42 -3.04 -13.73
C PHE A 33 -4.69 -4.38 -13.04
N HIS A 34 -5.51 -4.39 -11.99
CA HIS A 34 -5.79 -5.61 -11.25
C HIS A 34 -6.65 -6.61 -12.02
N ILE A 35 -7.60 -6.14 -12.83
CA ILE A 35 -8.39 -7.03 -13.70
C ILE A 35 -7.50 -7.72 -14.73
N GLU A 36 -6.53 -7.02 -15.28
CA GLU A 36 -5.62 -7.56 -16.30
C GLU A 36 -4.56 -8.49 -15.71
N ASN A 37 -4.07 -8.16 -14.52
CA ASN A 37 -2.86 -8.79 -13.97
C ASN A 37 -3.09 -9.66 -12.73
N ASN A 38 -4.30 -9.64 -12.14
CA ASN A 38 -4.58 -10.34 -10.90
C ASN A 38 -5.81 -11.24 -11.03
N THR A 39 -5.58 -12.54 -11.18
CA THR A 39 -6.66 -13.52 -11.38
C THR A 39 -7.62 -13.59 -10.20
N PHE A 40 -7.10 -13.48 -8.96
CA PHE A 40 -7.93 -13.45 -7.75
C PHE A 40 -8.90 -12.26 -7.78
N TYR A 41 -8.39 -11.06 -8.04
CA TYR A 41 -9.22 -9.86 -8.11
C TYR A 41 -10.22 -9.92 -9.26
N LYS A 42 -9.79 -10.37 -10.45
CA LYS A 42 -10.66 -10.56 -11.60
C LYS A 42 -11.85 -11.49 -11.31
N ASN A 43 -11.59 -12.61 -10.65
CA ASN A 43 -12.63 -13.56 -10.27
C ASN A 43 -13.60 -12.98 -9.25
N LEU A 44 -13.08 -12.17 -8.32
CA LEU A 44 -13.88 -11.53 -7.28
C LEU A 44 -14.81 -10.45 -7.84
N VAL A 45 -14.33 -9.65 -8.78
CA VAL A 45 -15.13 -8.62 -9.48
C VAL A 45 -16.14 -9.27 -10.42
N GLY A 46 -15.78 -10.41 -11.05
CA GLY A 46 -16.67 -11.14 -11.95
C GLY A 46 -17.16 -10.29 -13.13
N ASN A 47 -18.46 -10.29 -13.34
CA ASN A 47 -19.13 -9.53 -14.42
C ASN A 47 -19.63 -8.15 -13.96
N THR A 48 -19.11 -7.63 -12.86
CA THR A 48 -19.50 -6.31 -12.35
C THR A 48 -19.12 -5.21 -13.34
N ASP A 49 -20.00 -4.25 -13.54
CA ASP A 49 -19.69 -3.04 -14.31
C ASP A 49 -18.65 -2.20 -13.53
N ILE A 50 -17.42 -2.22 -14.03
CA ILE A 50 -16.26 -1.54 -13.43
C ILE A 50 -16.18 -0.05 -13.79
N SER A 51 -17.04 0.44 -14.66
CA SER A 51 -17.09 1.87 -15.03
C SER A 51 -17.51 2.74 -13.85
N ASN A 52 -18.31 2.18 -12.95
CA ASN A 52 -18.73 2.83 -11.73
C ASN A 52 -18.02 2.22 -10.50
N TRP A 53 -17.18 3.01 -9.85
CA TRP A 53 -16.45 2.62 -8.65
C TRP A 53 -17.33 2.05 -7.53
N ASN A 54 -18.56 2.56 -7.38
CA ASN A 54 -19.49 2.14 -6.33
C ASN A 54 -20.08 0.74 -6.56
N ASN A 55 -19.94 0.19 -7.77
CA ASN A 55 -20.39 -1.18 -8.09
C ASN A 55 -19.35 -2.22 -7.67
N LEU A 56 -18.10 -1.80 -7.39
CA LEU A 56 -17.03 -2.74 -7.02
C LEU A 56 -17.33 -3.40 -5.68
N PRO A 57 -17.02 -4.70 -5.53
CA PRO A 57 -17.24 -5.41 -4.27
C PRO A 57 -16.35 -4.85 -3.16
N ILE A 58 -16.93 -4.68 -1.97
CA ILE A 58 -16.18 -4.33 -0.78
C ILE A 58 -15.41 -5.55 -0.30
N LEU A 59 -14.08 -5.45 -0.31
CA LEU A 59 -13.19 -6.50 0.18
C LEU A 59 -13.06 -6.44 1.69
N THR A 60 -13.41 -7.51 2.35
CA THR A 60 -13.16 -7.68 3.78
C THR A 60 -11.90 -8.50 4.03
N LYS A 61 -11.35 -8.43 5.25
CA LYS A 61 -10.23 -9.28 5.65
C LYS A 61 -10.52 -10.77 5.39
N LYS A 62 -11.77 -11.22 5.58
CA LYS A 62 -12.20 -12.59 5.35
C LYS A 62 -12.04 -13.01 3.87
N ASN A 63 -12.36 -12.13 2.94
CA ASN A 63 -12.18 -12.40 1.51
C ASN A 63 -10.70 -12.54 1.13
N LEU A 64 -9.81 -11.88 1.89
CA LEU A 64 -8.38 -11.83 1.65
C LEU A 64 -7.59 -12.89 2.45
N GLN A 65 -8.27 -13.76 3.19
CA GLN A 65 -7.67 -14.84 3.99
C GLN A 65 -7.32 -16.09 3.15
N VAL A 66 -6.90 -15.88 1.91
CA VAL A 66 -6.33 -16.90 1.03
C VAL A 66 -4.80 -16.75 0.97
N PRO A 67 -4.05 -17.77 0.58
CA PRO A 67 -2.59 -17.69 0.47
C PRO A 67 -2.13 -16.47 -0.32
N LEU A 68 -1.05 -15.81 0.14
CA LEU A 68 -0.53 -14.60 -0.53
C LEU A 68 -0.23 -14.87 -2.01
N ALA A 69 0.33 -16.03 -2.35
CA ALA A 69 0.67 -16.39 -3.73
C ALA A 69 -0.54 -16.33 -4.68
N GLU A 70 -1.73 -16.65 -4.20
CA GLU A 70 -2.97 -16.60 -5.01
C GLU A 70 -3.47 -15.16 -5.25
N ARG A 71 -3.05 -14.22 -4.38
CA ARG A 71 -3.45 -12.81 -4.43
C ARG A 71 -2.44 -11.90 -5.12
N LEU A 72 -1.27 -12.41 -5.48
CA LEU A 72 -0.26 -11.62 -6.18
C LEU A 72 -0.66 -11.39 -7.64
N SER A 73 -0.35 -10.20 -8.14
CA SER A 73 -0.48 -9.89 -9.56
C SER A 73 0.64 -10.55 -10.35
N LYS A 74 0.40 -10.89 -11.60
CA LYS A 74 1.39 -11.51 -12.48
C LYS A 74 2.64 -10.64 -12.57
N GLY A 75 3.80 -11.28 -12.47
CA GLY A 75 5.10 -10.61 -12.53
C GLY A 75 5.53 -9.87 -11.25
N SER A 76 4.68 -9.85 -10.20
CA SER A 76 5.01 -9.19 -8.94
C SER A 76 5.63 -10.12 -7.89
N GLU A 77 5.96 -11.37 -8.25
CA GLU A 77 6.51 -12.36 -7.31
C GLU A 77 7.95 -12.06 -6.89
N LYS A 78 8.65 -11.22 -7.65
CA LYS A 78 10.04 -10.86 -7.40
C LYS A 78 10.14 -9.48 -6.76
N ASN A 79 11.07 -9.36 -5.81
CA ASN A 79 11.39 -8.07 -5.16
C ASN A 79 10.22 -7.44 -4.39
N ILE A 80 9.48 -8.25 -3.65
CA ILE A 80 8.40 -7.80 -2.78
C ILE A 80 8.82 -7.81 -1.32
N TYR A 81 8.25 -6.90 -0.54
CA TYR A 81 8.34 -6.86 0.92
C TYR A 81 7.06 -7.45 1.49
N ILE A 82 7.18 -8.61 2.14
CA ILE A 82 6.05 -9.28 2.79
C ILE A 82 5.93 -8.76 4.22
N ASN A 83 4.74 -8.33 4.58
CA ASN A 83 4.39 -7.83 5.90
C ASN A 83 3.14 -8.54 6.43
N LYS A 84 2.95 -8.47 7.74
CA LYS A 84 1.75 -8.96 8.40
C LYS A 84 1.25 -7.97 9.45
N THR A 85 -0.06 -7.92 9.64
CA THR A 85 -0.66 -7.18 10.75
C THR A 85 -0.43 -7.93 12.06
N SER A 86 -0.52 -7.24 13.20
CA SER A 86 -0.33 -7.84 14.55
C SER A 86 -1.31 -8.97 14.87
N GLY A 87 -2.46 -9.03 14.16
CA GLY A 87 -3.43 -10.09 14.35
C GLY A 87 -4.14 -10.08 15.72
N SER A 88 -4.45 -8.90 16.26
CA SER A 88 -5.18 -8.76 17.54
C SER A 88 -6.50 -9.55 17.58
N SER A 89 -7.05 -9.93 16.43
CA SER A 89 -8.24 -10.78 16.26
C SER A 89 -7.91 -12.27 16.00
N GLY A 90 -6.67 -12.72 16.25
CA GLY A 90 -6.24 -14.12 16.08
C GLY A 90 -5.53 -14.40 14.76
N ASP A 91 -6.04 -13.90 13.64
CA ASP A 91 -5.49 -14.19 12.30
C ASP A 91 -4.79 -12.97 11.69
N PRO A 92 -3.46 -12.95 11.59
CA PRO A 92 -2.75 -11.85 10.96
C PRO A 92 -3.06 -11.78 9.45
N PHE A 93 -3.28 -10.57 8.95
CA PHE A 93 -3.38 -10.35 7.51
C PHE A 93 -1.98 -10.22 6.91
N ILE A 94 -1.65 -11.10 5.96
CA ILE A 94 -0.37 -11.08 5.24
C ILE A 94 -0.56 -10.32 3.93
N PHE A 95 0.32 -9.39 3.64
CA PHE A 95 0.30 -8.61 2.41
C PHE A 95 1.71 -8.34 1.89
N ALA A 96 1.80 -7.98 0.61
CA ALA A 96 3.07 -7.63 -0.02
C ALA A 96 3.03 -6.22 -0.59
N LYS A 97 4.18 -5.57 -0.61
CA LYS A 97 4.44 -4.32 -1.31
C LYS A 97 5.62 -4.53 -2.26
N ASP A 98 5.54 -3.98 -3.45
CA ASP A 98 6.70 -3.88 -4.33
C ASP A 98 7.72 -2.85 -3.80
N LYS A 99 8.88 -2.76 -4.43
CA LYS A 99 9.94 -1.82 -4.03
C LYS A 99 9.49 -0.36 -4.12
N PHE A 100 8.70 -0.03 -5.14
CA PHE A 100 8.22 1.34 -5.32
C PHE A 100 7.23 1.74 -4.24
N SER A 101 6.19 0.93 -4.01
CA SER A 101 5.20 1.17 -2.96
C SER A 101 5.82 1.21 -1.56
N HIS A 102 6.83 0.36 -1.33
CA HIS A 102 7.58 0.39 -0.07
C HIS A 102 8.35 1.71 0.08
N ALA A 103 9.09 2.12 -0.94
CA ALA A 103 9.82 3.38 -0.95
C ALA A 103 8.91 4.60 -0.80
N LEU A 104 7.74 4.59 -1.46
CA LEU A 104 6.74 5.65 -1.34
C LEU A 104 6.19 5.76 0.09
N THR A 105 5.91 4.62 0.73
CA THR A 105 5.49 4.58 2.14
C THR A 105 6.54 5.19 3.06
N TRP A 106 7.81 4.86 2.88
CA TRP A 106 8.90 5.43 3.67
C TRP A 106 9.06 6.93 3.42
N TYR A 107 9.03 7.35 2.16
CA TYR A 107 9.15 8.78 1.84
C TYR A 107 8.00 9.60 2.44
N SER A 108 6.77 9.11 2.37
CA SER A 108 5.63 9.77 2.99
C SER A 108 5.75 9.89 4.52
N ASN A 109 6.39 8.91 5.17
CA ASN A 109 6.68 8.99 6.59
C ASN A 109 7.74 10.06 6.88
N ILE A 110 8.86 10.05 6.15
CA ILE A 110 9.94 11.04 6.29
C ILE A 110 9.37 12.46 6.08
N TYR A 111 8.56 12.66 5.04
CA TYR A 111 7.91 13.93 4.75
C TYR A 111 7.05 14.42 5.92
N ARG A 112 6.26 13.53 6.53
CA ARG A 112 5.43 13.88 7.70
C ARG A 112 6.25 14.20 8.95
N PHE A 113 7.40 13.57 9.17
CA PHE A 113 8.32 13.95 10.23
C PHE A 113 8.84 15.38 10.05
N GLY A 114 9.08 15.78 8.79
CA GLY A 114 9.47 17.15 8.45
C GLY A 114 8.46 18.22 8.86
N TRP A 115 7.15 17.90 8.96
CA TRP A 115 6.14 18.84 9.47
C TRP A 115 6.39 19.28 10.92
N PHE A 116 7.13 18.47 11.68
CA PHE A 116 7.49 18.70 13.07
C PHE A 116 8.96 19.07 13.24
N GLU A 117 9.62 19.49 12.17
CA GLU A 117 11.06 19.82 12.15
C GLU A 117 11.97 18.66 12.59
N ILE A 118 11.48 17.42 12.44
CA ILE A 118 12.22 16.21 12.77
C ILE A 118 12.93 15.71 11.51
N ASP A 119 14.26 15.75 11.51
CA ASP A 119 15.06 15.04 10.51
C ASP A 119 15.11 13.56 10.85
N PHE A 120 14.64 12.72 9.93
CA PHE A 120 14.52 11.28 10.14
C PHE A 120 15.87 10.59 10.39
N ASN A 121 16.97 11.15 9.86
CA ASN A 121 18.30 10.55 9.90
C ASN A 121 19.16 11.08 11.06
N THR A 122 18.94 12.32 11.50
CA THR A 122 19.81 13.01 12.44
C THR A 122 19.16 13.33 13.78
N SER A 123 17.81 13.44 13.84
CA SER A 123 17.11 13.72 15.09
C SER A 123 17.06 12.50 16.00
N PHE A 124 17.28 12.71 17.30
CA PHE A 124 17.06 11.65 18.29
C PHE A 124 15.59 11.24 18.35
N GLN A 125 15.33 9.94 18.27
CA GLN A 125 13.97 9.38 18.25
C GLN A 125 13.84 8.26 19.27
N ALA A 126 12.84 8.35 20.15
CA ALA A 126 12.39 7.22 20.96
C ALA A 126 11.16 6.60 20.28
N ARG A 127 11.25 5.33 19.88
CA ARG A 127 10.17 4.62 19.20
C ARG A 127 9.61 3.53 20.10
N PHE A 128 8.35 3.63 20.44
CA PHE A 128 7.65 2.65 21.26
C PHE A 128 6.81 1.74 20.35
N TYR A 129 7.20 0.49 20.26
CA TYR A 129 6.47 -0.54 19.52
C TYR A 129 5.84 -1.51 20.52
N GLY A 130 4.61 -1.93 20.28
CA GLY A 130 3.96 -3.01 21.04
C GLY A 130 4.50 -4.40 20.69
N ILE A 131 5.82 -4.55 20.57
CA ILE A 131 6.50 -5.80 20.23
C ILE A 131 7.24 -6.29 21.48
N PRO A 132 7.17 -7.60 21.84
CA PRO A 132 7.95 -8.16 22.92
C PRO A 132 9.44 -7.89 22.78
N LEU A 133 10.09 -7.45 23.86
CA LEU A 133 11.52 -7.06 23.88
C LEU A 133 12.48 -8.19 23.52
N ASP A 134 12.06 -9.45 23.72
CA ASP A 134 12.82 -10.66 23.38
C ASP A 134 13.05 -10.86 21.87
N LYS A 135 12.36 -10.10 21.04
CA LYS A 135 12.50 -10.12 19.58
C LYS A 135 13.26 -8.93 18.98
N PHE A 136 13.81 -8.08 19.81
CA PHE A 136 14.69 -7.01 19.34
C PHE A 136 16.07 -7.58 19.00
N GLY A 137 16.31 -7.84 17.73
CA GLY A 137 17.68 -7.87 17.22
C GLY A 137 18.21 -6.43 17.20
N TYR A 138 19.37 -6.21 17.77
CA TYR A 138 20.11 -4.96 17.58
C TYR A 138 20.50 -4.85 16.09
N TYR A 139 20.01 -3.82 15.42
CA TYR A 139 20.44 -3.45 14.08
C TYR A 139 21.42 -2.28 14.18
#